data_8a4bc3e6e0fee904788ae3fada16f926
#
_entry.id   8a4bc3e6e0fee904788ae3fada16f926
#
_cell.length_a   1.000
_cell.length_b   1.000
_cell.length_c   1.000
_cell.angle_alpha   90.00
_cell.angle_beta   90.00
_cell.angle_gamma   90.00
#
_symmetry.space_group_name_H-M   'P 1'
#
loop_
_entity.id
_entity.type
_entity.pdbx_description
1 polymer ?
#
loop_
_entity_poly.entity_id
_entity_poly.type
_entity_poly.pdbx_seq_one_letter_code
_entity_poly.pdbx_strand_id
1 'polypeptide(L)'
;MINIILNKKIINFYKIIKEAILSNGFAKYIIETIAPTFKFLSFILKNINKIYFFIIKKINIKNFLPYTIIIFLVIFTAFVPEIFKSSAGKKKIINTQTDMYSTNDPSIDQMLKKSFLANDSKKLGLDFQQVISIINLFEKSGYNLEKVREGEPVANFFLAKFPQGISELDSIEQRKRIFIQILLPIVLSENEKIITDRRKLVTIINRKSFKKDAEWLNEKFQQYKVKNNNPKELLVKMDIIPPSLAIAQAAYESGWGTSRFAIEGNALFGQWSWKENDGMIPEDRGGGEKHEISKFNQIRYAVSAYKNNLNTHAFYEEFRKERAKQRAGRLIGSISGTKLVEHVHKYSIRGNDYVLGLKKIIEQNSLQDFDKVNLLVKKSGSI
;
A
#
# COMPACT_ATOMS: atom_id res chain seq x y z
N MET A 1 -20.89 47.58 21.22
CA MET A 1 -20.46 48.23 19.97
C MET A 1 -19.17 47.61 19.41
N ILE A 2 -18.12 47.34 20.21
CA ILE A 2 -16.85 46.79 19.77
C ILE A 2 -16.98 45.37 19.12
N ASN A 3 -17.85 44.50 19.63
CA ASN A 3 -18.08 43.16 19.09
C ASN A 3 -18.72 43.12 17.70
N ILE A 4 -19.51 44.10 17.35
CA ILE A 4 -20.16 44.20 16.02
C ILE A 4 -19.16 44.65 14.96
N ILE A 5 -18.23 45.54 15.35
CA ILE A 5 -17.17 46.05 14.46
C ILE A 5 -16.13 44.97 14.20
N LEU A 6 -15.79 44.18 15.22
CA LEU A 6 -14.82 43.07 15.09
C LEU A 6 -15.38 41.96 14.19
N ASN A 7 -16.64 41.58 14.34
CA ASN A 7 -17.30 40.60 13.48
C ASN A 7 -17.40 41.07 12.01
N LYS A 8 -17.70 42.35 11.76
CA LYS A 8 -17.72 42.89 10.38
C LYS A 8 -16.34 42.87 9.72
N LYS A 9 -15.28 43.21 10.47
CA LYS A 9 -13.89 43.15 9.95
C LYS A 9 -13.44 41.72 9.65
N ILE A 10 -13.79 40.73 10.50
CA ILE A 10 -13.50 39.32 10.30
C ILE A 10 -14.23 38.76 9.09
N ILE A 11 -15.51 39.10 8.90
CA ILE A 11 -16.30 38.67 7.75
C ILE A 11 -15.77 39.30 6.46
N ASN A 12 -15.36 40.56 6.48
CA ASN A 12 -14.79 41.23 5.29
C ASN A 12 -13.40 40.66 4.93
N PHE A 13 -12.56 40.37 5.91
CA PHE A 13 -11.27 39.69 5.71
C PHE A 13 -11.43 38.27 5.13
N TYR A 14 -12.43 37.52 5.62
CA TYR A 14 -12.80 36.23 5.07
C TYR A 14 -13.28 36.31 3.62
N LYS A 15 -14.03 37.36 3.25
CA LYS A 15 -14.49 37.55 1.88
C LYS A 15 -13.37 37.90 0.91
N ILE A 16 -12.39 38.71 1.33
CA ILE A 16 -11.20 39.08 0.57
C ILE A 16 -10.30 37.85 0.34
N ILE A 17 -10.07 37.02 1.38
CA ILE A 17 -9.33 35.79 1.27
C ILE A 17 -10.03 34.81 0.34
N LYS A 18 -11.34 34.67 0.43
CA LYS A 18 -12.11 33.77 -0.42
C LYS A 18 -12.05 34.18 -1.91
N GLU A 19 -12.06 35.44 -2.21
CA GLU A 19 -11.93 35.96 -3.59
C GLU A 19 -10.52 35.83 -4.14
N ALA A 20 -9.48 36.08 -3.32
CA ALA A 20 -8.07 35.88 -3.68
C ALA A 20 -7.71 34.39 -3.91
N ILE A 21 -8.45 33.50 -3.28
CA ILE A 21 -8.25 32.05 -3.33
C ILE A 21 -8.96 31.42 -4.55
N LEU A 22 -10.09 31.95 -4.99
CA LEU A 22 -10.86 31.42 -6.11
C LEU A 22 -10.19 31.63 -7.49
N SER A 23 -9.16 32.47 -7.57
CA SER A 23 -8.43 32.76 -8.82
C SER A 23 -7.27 31.79 -9.11
N ASN A 24 -6.96 30.85 -8.23
CA ASN A 24 -5.80 29.96 -8.41
C ASN A 24 -6.12 28.52 -7.98
N GLY A 25 -5.97 27.54 -8.89
CA GLY A 25 -6.31 26.12 -8.65
C GLY A 25 -5.59 25.47 -7.45
N PHE A 26 -4.48 26.06 -7.00
CA PHE A 26 -3.76 25.69 -5.77
C PHE A 26 -4.57 25.95 -4.49
N ALA A 27 -5.49 26.89 -4.55
CA ALA A 27 -6.31 27.31 -3.44
C ALA A 27 -7.48 26.38 -3.12
N LYS A 28 -8.00 25.65 -4.11
CA LYS A 28 -9.05 24.64 -3.89
C LYS A 28 -8.51 23.50 -3.01
N TYR A 29 -7.29 23.09 -3.22
CA TYR A 29 -6.60 22.07 -2.41
C TYR A 29 -6.37 22.53 -0.96
N ILE A 30 -6.03 23.81 -0.75
CA ILE A 30 -5.84 24.36 0.61
C ILE A 30 -7.17 24.44 1.36
N ILE A 31 -8.29 24.79 0.69
CA ILE A 31 -9.61 24.83 1.33
C ILE A 31 -10.06 23.43 1.75
N GLU A 32 -9.90 22.42 0.92
CA GLU A 32 -10.30 21.05 1.23
C GLU A 32 -9.47 20.43 2.37
N THR A 33 -8.21 20.84 2.52
CA THR A 33 -7.34 20.37 3.60
C THR A 33 -7.53 21.13 4.91
N ILE A 34 -7.91 22.43 4.86
CA ILE A 34 -7.99 23.30 6.05
C ILE A 34 -9.45 23.46 6.55
N ALA A 35 -10.46 23.21 5.71
CA ALA A 35 -11.86 23.33 6.11
C ALA A 35 -12.26 22.47 7.34
N PRO A 36 -11.79 21.23 7.51
CA PRO A 36 -12.07 20.43 8.70
C PRO A 36 -11.47 21.04 9.97
N THR A 37 -10.23 21.56 9.88
CA THR A 37 -9.54 22.21 11.01
C THR A 37 -10.21 23.53 11.40
N PHE A 38 -10.73 24.27 10.44
CA PHE A 38 -11.49 25.50 10.72
C PHE A 38 -12.86 25.21 11.35
N LYS A 39 -13.55 24.14 10.96
CA LYS A 39 -14.79 23.70 11.62
C LYS A 39 -14.51 23.26 13.07
N PHE A 40 -13.45 22.55 13.32
CA PHE A 40 -13.03 22.13 14.66
C PHE A 40 -12.62 23.34 15.51
N LEU A 41 -11.87 24.28 14.96
CA LEU A 41 -11.50 25.52 15.66
C LEU A 41 -12.72 26.40 15.98
N SER A 42 -13.69 26.50 15.08
CA SER A 42 -14.95 27.23 15.31
C SER A 42 -15.80 26.57 16.39
N PHE A 43 -15.81 25.22 16.44
CA PHE A 43 -16.48 24.45 17.50
C PHE A 43 -15.82 24.68 18.86
N ILE A 44 -14.49 24.69 18.93
CA ILE A 44 -13.73 25.00 20.15
C ILE A 44 -14.00 26.43 20.61
N LEU A 45 -13.93 27.40 19.71
CA LEU A 45 -14.20 28.84 20.03
C LEU A 45 -15.63 29.06 20.51
N LYS A 46 -16.60 28.35 19.96
CA LYS A 46 -18.02 28.42 20.37
C LYS A 46 -18.24 27.85 21.77
N ASN A 47 -17.50 26.81 22.12
CA ASN A 47 -17.57 26.18 23.44
C ASN A 47 -16.73 26.94 24.48
N ILE A 48 -15.57 27.49 24.12
CA ILE A 48 -14.77 28.38 24.98
C ILE A 48 -15.58 29.63 25.34
N ASN A 49 -16.30 30.22 24.41
CA ASN A 49 -17.18 31.38 24.71
C ASN A 49 -18.28 31.01 25.73
N LYS A 50 -18.87 29.80 25.67
CA LYS A 50 -19.84 29.38 26.67
C LYS A 50 -19.22 29.17 28.05
N ILE A 51 -18.05 28.55 28.11
CA ILE A 51 -17.27 28.31 29.34
C ILE A 51 -16.77 29.65 29.91
N TYR A 52 -16.29 30.54 29.04
CA TYR A 52 -15.85 31.89 29.41
C TYR A 52 -16.97 32.74 29.99
N PHE A 53 -18.18 32.70 29.40
CA PHE A 53 -19.34 33.41 29.92
C PHE A 53 -19.82 32.84 31.27
N PHE A 54 -19.68 31.52 31.49
CA PHE A 54 -20.02 30.87 32.73
C PHE A 54 -19.01 31.21 33.85
N ILE A 55 -17.73 31.31 33.53
CA ILE A 55 -16.65 31.66 34.45
C ILE A 55 -16.71 33.15 34.84
N ILE A 56 -16.95 34.05 33.88
CA ILE A 56 -17.05 35.49 34.15
C ILE A 56 -18.27 35.83 35.04
N LYS A 57 -19.37 35.07 34.91
CA LYS A 57 -20.56 35.29 35.73
C LYS A 57 -20.36 34.89 37.21
N LYS A 58 -19.31 34.10 37.50
CA LYS A 58 -19.04 33.55 38.85
C LYS A 58 -17.79 34.15 39.51
N ILE A 59 -16.89 34.83 38.76
CA ILE A 59 -15.64 35.39 39.26
C ILE A 59 -15.44 36.80 38.71
N ASN A 60 -15.46 37.78 39.60
CA ASN A 60 -15.27 39.21 39.30
C ASN A 60 -13.82 39.54 38.97
N ILE A 61 -13.31 39.17 37.78
CA ILE A 61 -11.92 39.39 37.37
C ILE A 61 -11.84 40.27 36.14
N LYS A 62 -11.64 41.57 36.33
CA LYS A 62 -11.43 42.54 35.25
C LYS A 62 -10.07 42.45 34.51
N ASN A 63 -9.15 41.55 34.92
CA ASN A 63 -7.78 41.56 34.43
C ASN A 63 -7.35 40.29 33.66
N PHE A 64 -8.27 39.48 33.13
CA PHE A 64 -7.94 38.20 32.49
C PHE A 64 -7.70 38.29 30.98
N LEU A 65 -8.06 39.41 30.33
CA LEU A 65 -7.96 39.59 28.89
C LEU A 65 -6.50 39.51 28.34
N PRO A 66 -5.49 40.08 28.98
CA PRO A 66 -4.10 40.01 28.49
C PRO A 66 -3.54 38.57 28.55
N TYR A 67 -3.90 37.76 29.55
CA TYR A 67 -3.41 36.39 29.68
C TYR A 67 -3.97 35.42 28.64
N THR A 68 -5.19 35.62 28.22
CA THR A 68 -5.80 34.78 27.14
C THR A 68 -5.14 35.06 25.78
N ILE A 69 -4.75 36.29 25.52
CA ILE A 69 -4.00 36.66 24.30
C ILE A 69 -2.59 36.07 24.32
N ILE A 70 -1.92 36.06 25.46
CA ILE A 70 -0.59 35.48 25.61
C ILE A 70 -0.64 33.96 25.45
N ILE A 71 -1.62 33.27 26.03
CA ILE A 71 -1.81 31.83 25.88
C ILE A 71 -2.10 31.49 24.40
N PHE A 72 -2.91 32.28 23.71
CA PHE A 72 -3.19 32.08 22.28
C PHE A 72 -1.94 32.31 21.41
N LEU A 73 -1.11 33.30 21.72
CA LEU A 73 0.16 33.53 21.05
C LEU A 73 1.16 32.39 21.30
N VAL A 74 1.25 31.87 22.51
CA VAL A 74 2.14 30.75 22.85
C VAL A 74 1.70 29.47 22.15
N ILE A 75 0.40 29.18 22.12
CA ILE A 75 -0.14 28.04 21.36
C ILE A 75 0.11 28.24 19.86
N PHE A 76 -0.12 29.43 19.33
CA PHE A 76 0.12 29.73 17.92
C PHE A 76 1.59 29.60 17.53
N THR A 77 2.53 30.07 18.35
CA THR A 77 3.97 29.94 18.10
C THR A 77 4.48 28.51 18.28
N ALA A 78 3.86 27.69 19.13
CA ALA A 78 4.21 26.29 19.31
C ALA A 78 3.76 25.39 18.14
N PHE A 79 2.63 25.70 17.51
CA PHE A 79 2.06 24.88 16.41
C PHE A 79 2.42 25.35 15.00
N VAL A 80 2.77 26.62 14.82
CA VAL A 80 3.19 27.17 13.52
C VAL A 80 4.46 26.50 12.97
N PRO A 81 5.51 26.21 13.76
CA PRO A 81 6.68 25.51 13.26
C PRO A 81 6.41 24.07 12.77
N GLU A 82 5.45 23.37 13.38
CA GLU A 82 5.07 22.02 12.92
C GLU A 82 4.26 22.04 11.63
N ILE A 83 3.39 23.03 11.44
CA ILE A 83 2.65 23.24 10.19
C ILE A 83 3.62 23.58 9.05
N PHE A 84 4.64 24.42 9.30
CA PHE A 84 5.66 24.75 8.31
C PHE A 84 6.67 23.62 8.09
N LYS A 85 7.02 22.82 9.10
CA LYS A 85 7.80 21.58 8.92
C LYS A 85 7.05 20.54 8.10
N SER A 86 5.75 20.40 8.28
CA SER A 86 4.87 19.57 7.43
C SER A 86 4.84 20.07 5.99
N SER A 87 4.87 21.38 5.77
CA SER A 87 4.94 21.98 4.42
C SER A 87 6.32 21.84 3.78
N ALA A 88 7.41 21.94 4.55
CA ALA A 88 8.78 21.69 4.06
C ALA A 88 9.03 20.21 3.75
N GLY A 89 8.38 19.29 4.48
CA GLY A 89 8.38 17.86 4.17
C GLY A 89 7.67 17.54 2.84
N LYS A 90 6.71 18.36 2.43
CA LYS A 90 5.99 18.19 1.14
C LYS A 90 6.79 18.66 -0.09
N LYS A 91 7.83 19.49 0.06
CA LYS A 91 8.77 19.78 -1.05
C LYS A 91 9.63 18.57 -1.43
N LYS A 92 9.77 17.57 -0.52
CA LYS A 92 10.41 16.29 -0.82
C LYS A 92 9.48 15.31 -1.55
N ILE A 93 8.16 15.58 -1.61
CA ILE A 93 7.15 14.74 -2.29
C ILE A 93 7.18 14.95 -3.82
N ILE A 94 7.73 16.06 -4.33
CA ILE A 94 7.85 16.27 -5.78
C ILE A 94 9.01 15.45 -6.39
N ASN A 95 9.98 15.02 -5.57
CA ASN A 95 11.03 14.08 -6.00
C ASN A 95 10.62 12.59 -5.84
N THR A 96 9.51 12.27 -5.17
CA THR A 96 9.05 10.88 -5.01
C THR A 96 8.34 10.30 -6.23
N GLN A 97 8.02 11.09 -7.24
CA GLN A 97 7.61 10.53 -8.54
C GLN A 97 8.78 9.83 -9.25
N THR A 98 10.02 10.19 -8.95
CA THR A 98 11.21 9.56 -9.53
C THR A 98 11.61 8.25 -8.83
N ASP A 99 11.21 8.05 -7.57
CA ASP A 99 11.43 6.78 -6.84
C ASP A 99 10.36 5.72 -7.16
N MET A 100 9.40 6.06 -8.02
CA MET A 100 8.29 5.17 -8.41
C MET A 100 8.75 4.04 -9.33
N TYR A 101 9.86 4.22 -10.03
CA TYR A 101 10.42 3.27 -10.99
C TYR A 101 11.93 3.19 -10.77
N SER A 102 12.35 2.23 -9.97
CA SER A 102 13.77 1.93 -9.80
C SER A 102 14.09 0.69 -10.62
N THR A 103 14.75 0.89 -11.73
CA THR A 103 15.40 -0.19 -12.46
C THR A 103 16.90 -0.16 -12.13
N ASN A 104 17.60 -1.25 -12.43
CA ASN A 104 19.05 -1.28 -12.23
C ASN A 104 19.83 -0.66 -13.40
N ASP A 105 19.12 -0.09 -14.39
CA ASP A 105 19.68 0.52 -15.59
C ASP A 105 19.31 2.02 -15.63
N PRO A 106 20.29 2.93 -15.51
CA PRO A 106 20.07 4.37 -15.55
C PRO A 106 19.43 4.87 -16.86
N SER A 107 19.65 4.18 -17.98
CA SER A 107 19.06 4.52 -19.28
C SER A 107 17.57 4.25 -19.30
N ILE A 108 17.14 3.17 -18.63
CA ILE A 108 15.75 2.78 -18.48
C ILE A 108 15.03 3.72 -17.52
N ASP A 109 15.67 4.09 -16.40
CA ASP A 109 15.13 5.08 -15.47
C ASP A 109 14.92 6.44 -16.13
N GLN A 110 15.84 6.85 -17.01
CA GLN A 110 15.71 8.10 -17.77
C GLN A 110 14.58 8.03 -18.80
N MET A 111 14.39 6.88 -19.47
CA MET A 111 13.28 6.68 -20.42
C MET A 111 11.92 6.68 -19.70
N LEU A 112 11.82 6.01 -18.55
CA LEU A 112 10.62 6.03 -17.72
C LEU A 112 10.31 7.46 -17.25
N LYS A 113 11.31 8.19 -16.74
CA LYS A 113 11.14 9.60 -16.35
C LYS A 113 10.63 10.45 -17.53
N LYS A 114 11.17 10.26 -18.73
CA LYS A 114 10.78 11.03 -19.92
C LYS A 114 9.35 10.71 -20.39
N SER A 115 8.92 9.44 -20.30
CA SER A 115 7.55 9.01 -20.67
C SER A 115 6.50 9.50 -19.66
N PHE A 116 6.86 9.67 -18.37
CA PHE A 116 5.96 10.15 -17.32
C PHE A 116 5.96 11.67 -17.13
N LEU A 117 6.99 12.38 -17.63
CA LEU A 117 7.08 13.84 -17.57
C LEU A 117 6.47 14.56 -18.79
N ALA A 118 6.09 13.84 -19.83
CA ALA A 118 5.36 14.38 -20.98
C ALA A 118 3.88 14.59 -20.62
N ASN A 119 3.63 15.48 -19.67
CA ASN A 119 2.30 15.86 -19.23
C ASN A 119 1.76 17.01 -20.05
N ASP A 120 0.68 16.81 -20.71
CA ASP A 120 -0.56 17.62 -20.74
C ASP A 120 -1.35 17.31 -22.01
N SER A 121 -2.03 16.15 -22.05
CA SER A 121 -3.18 16.04 -22.94
C SER A 121 -4.03 14.80 -22.66
N LYS A 122 -5.32 15.05 -22.45
CA LYS A 122 -6.47 14.15 -22.40
C LYS A 122 -6.31 12.78 -21.72
N LYS A 123 -6.96 12.66 -20.57
CA LYS A 123 -6.95 11.55 -19.59
C LYS A 123 -7.04 10.13 -20.18
N LEU A 124 -7.70 9.92 -21.31
CA LEU A 124 -7.86 8.61 -21.95
C LEU A 124 -6.60 8.13 -22.71
N GLY A 125 -5.84 9.02 -23.34
CA GLY A 125 -4.65 8.64 -24.10
C GLY A 125 -3.41 8.39 -23.24
N LEU A 126 -3.33 8.97 -22.03
CA LEU A 126 -2.17 8.86 -21.15
C LEU A 126 -2.10 7.49 -20.46
N ASP A 127 -3.25 6.92 -20.10
CA ASP A 127 -3.32 5.65 -19.39
C ASP A 127 -2.87 4.48 -20.28
N PHE A 128 -3.28 4.50 -21.55
CA PHE A 128 -2.82 3.54 -22.56
C PHE A 128 -1.34 3.70 -22.90
N GLN A 129 -0.83 4.93 -22.98
CA GLN A 129 0.59 5.21 -23.20
C GLN A 129 1.48 4.67 -22.07
N GLN A 130 0.99 4.63 -20.83
CA GLN A 130 1.69 3.99 -19.71
C GLN A 130 1.88 2.49 -19.96
N VAL A 131 0.83 1.78 -20.37
CA VAL A 131 0.91 0.34 -20.64
C VAL A 131 1.86 0.05 -21.80
N ILE A 132 1.78 0.82 -22.89
CA ILE A 132 2.71 0.69 -24.03
C ILE A 132 4.16 0.95 -23.60
N SER A 133 4.39 1.94 -22.73
CA SER A 133 5.73 2.21 -22.20
C SER A 133 6.28 1.04 -21.37
N ILE A 134 5.43 0.39 -20.59
CA ILE A 134 5.78 -0.80 -19.78
C ILE A 134 6.08 -1.99 -20.70
N ILE A 135 5.26 -2.23 -21.73
CA ILE A 135 5.49 -3.27 -22.73
C ILE A 135 6.86 -3.08 -23.41
N ASN A 136 7.11 -1.86 -23.93
CA ASN A 136 8.37 -1.52 -24.54
C ASN A 136 9.58 -1.69 -23.59
N LEU A 137 9.39 -1.37 -22.30
CA LEU A 137 10.41 -1.58 -21.28
C LEU A 137 10.74 -3.08 -21.12
N PHE A 138 9.72 -3.92 -20.99
CA PHE A 138 9.92 -5.38 -20.83
C PHE A 138 10.59 -5.97 -22.08
N GLU A 139 10.17 -5.57 -23.27
CA GLU A 139 10.77 -6.01 -24.52
C GLU A 139 12.24 -5.59 -24.65
N LYS A 140 12.55 -4.31 -24.42
CA LYS A 140 13.92 -3.79 -24.50
C LYS A 140 14.86 -4.38 -23.46
N SER A 141 14.34 -4.72 -22.30
CA SER A 141 15.11 -5.38 -21.22
C SER A 141 15.29 -6.88 -21.45
N GLY A 142 14.64 -7.46 -22.45
CA GLY A 142 14.61 -8.91 -22.67
C GLY A 142 13.80 -9.67 -21.62
N TYR A 143 13.00 -8.98 -20.79
CA TYR A 143 12.15 -9.65 -19.77
C TYR A 143 10.98 -10.38 -20.43
N ASN A 144 11.14 -11.68 -20.57
CA ASN A 144 10.21 -12.57 -21.25
C ASN A 144 9.84 -13.75 -20.37
N LEU A 145 8.53 -14.05 -20.24
CA LEU A 145 8.05 -15.10 -19.33
C LEU A 145 8.41 -16.51 -19.83
N GLU A 146 8.52 -16.74 -21.13
CA GLU A 146 8.91 -18.03 -21.73
C GLU A 146 10.35 -18.36 -21.31
N LYS A 147 11.26 -17.39 -21.45
CA LYS A 147 12.67 -17.54 -21.00
C LYS A 147 12.77 -17.74 -19.50
N VAL A 148 11.92 -17.07 -18.71
CA VAL A 148 11.83 -17.28 -17.26
C VAL A 148 11.39 -18.71 -16.94
N ARG A 149 10.44 -19.28 -17.69
CA ARG A 149 10.05 -20.71 -17.56
C ARG A 149 11.20 -21.66 -17.92
N GLU A 150 12.05 -21.29 -18.86
CA GLU A 150 13.26 -22.03 -19.26
C GLU A 150 14.40 -21.89 -18.25
N GLY A 151 14.26 -21.05 -17.23
CA GLY A 151 15.22 -20.93 -16.12
C GLY A 151 15.98 -19.60 -16.08
N GLU A 152 15.69 -18.64 -16.97
CA GLU A 152 16.26 -17.31 -16.82
C GLU A 152 15.73 -16.64 -15.54
N PRO A 153 16.56 -15.86 -14.83
CA PRO A 153 16.10 -15.15 -13.65
C PRO A 153 15.12 -14.03 -14.01
N VAL A 154 14.19 -13.76 -13.11
CA VAL A 154 13.21 -12.70 -13.26
C VAL A 154 13.87 -11.33 -13.09
N ALA A 155 13.65 -10.43 -14.03
CA ALA A 155 14.17 -9.08 -13.98
C ALA A 155 13.59 -8.28 -12.79
N ASN A 156 14.43 -7.41 -12.20
CA ASN A 156 14.07 -6.63 -11.00
C ASN A 156 13.27 -5.37 -11.36
N PHE A 157 12.11 -5.53 -11.99
CA PHE A 157 11.20 -4.44 -12.26
C PHE A 157 10.11 -4.36 -11.19
N PHE A 158 10.05 -3.25 -10.47
CA PHE A 158 9.11 -3.05 -9.38
C PHE A 158 8.26 -1.81 -9.64
N LEU A 159 7.12 -2.01 -10.30
CA LEU A 159 6.16 -0.93 -10.47
C LEU A 159 5.50 -0.59 -9.12
N ALA A 160 5.44 0.70 -8.81
CA ALA A 160 4.79 1.17 -7.61
C ALA A 160 3.27 1.11 -7.72
N LYS A 161 2.74 1.50 -8.89
CA LYS A 161 1.30 1.51 -9.16
C LYS A 161 0.95 0.58 -10.30
N PHE A 162 -0.25 0.01 -10.21
CA PHE A 162 -0.81 -0.77 -11.30
C PHE A 162 -1.20 0.17 -12.45
N PRO A 163 -0.87 -0.15 -13.72
CA PRO A 163 -1.13 0.73 -14.85
C PRO A 163 -2.63 0.84 -15.14
N GLN A 164 -3.11 2.05 -15.37
CA GLN A 164 -4.53 2.33 -15.57
C GLN A 164 -5.05 1.78 -16.91
N GLY A 165 -4.30 1.91 -17.99
CA GLY A 165 -4.74 1.50 -19.33
C GLY A 165 -4.69 -0.01 -19.62
N ILE A 166 -4.52 -0.88 -18.62
CA ILE A 166 -4.42 -2.34 -18.86
C ILE A 166 -5.72 -2.94 -19.43
N SER A 167 -6.87 -2.35 -19.10
CA SER A 167 -8.18 -2.74 -19.63
C SER A 167 -8.37 -2.41 -21.11
N GLU A 168 -7.57 -1.49 -21.65
CA GLU A 168 -7.62 -1.03 -23.04
C GLU A 168 -6.84 -1.94 -24.00
N LEU A 169 -6.10 -2.93 -23.45
CA LEU A 169 -5.44 -3.93 -24.28
C LEU A 169 -6.49 -4.85 -24.93
N ASP A 170 -6.50 -4.95 -26.24
CA ASP A 170 -7.45 -5.77 -27.01
C ASP A 170 -7.26 -7.26 -26.76
N SER A 171 -6.02 -7.73 -26.65
CA SER A 171 -5.69 -9.14 -26.42
C SER A 171 -5.74 -9.50 -24.93
N ILE A 172 -6.60 -10.46 -24.61
CA ILE A 172 -6.68 -11.05 -23.25
C ILE A 172 -5.36 -11.71 -22.87
N GLU A 173 -4.69 -12.38 -23.80
CA GLU A 173 -3.39 -13.05 -23.59
C GLU A 173 -2.31 -12.03 -23.29
N GLN A 174 -2.28 -10.91 -24.02
CA GLN A 174 -1.34 -9.82 -23.76
C GLN A 174 -1.58 -9.22 -22.37
N ARG A 175 -2.83 -8.99 -22.00
CA ARG A 175 -3.21 -8.49 -20.66
C ARG A 175 -2.73 -9.41 -19.56
N LYS A 176 -2.98 -10.73 -19.69
CA LYS A 176 -2.51 -11.73 -18.73
C LYS A 176 -0.97 -11.73 -18.62
N ARG A 177 -0.29 -11.70 -19.76
CA ARG A 177 1.18 -11.66 -19.81
C ARG A 177 1.73 -10.45 -19.07
N ILE A 178 1.23 -9.25 -19.36
CA ILE A 178 1.67 -8.01 -18.71
C ILE A 178 1.35 -8.04 -17.21
N PHE A 179 0.17 -8.51 -16.82
CA PHE A 179 -0.19 -8.68 -15.41
C PHE A 179 0.80 -9.56 -14.67
N ILE A 180 1.17 -10.72 -15.25
CA ILE A 180 2.15 -11.64 -14.65
C ILE A 180 3.53 -10.97 -14.60
N GLN A 181 3.98 -10.31 -15.67
CA GLN A 181 5.27 -9.63 -15.74
C GLN A 181 5.39 -8.52 -14.68
N ILE A 182 4.31 -7.81 -14.38
CA ILE A 182 4.29 -6.79 -13.32
C ILE A 182 4.35 -7.43 -11.94
N LEU A 183 3.57 -8.47 -11.69
CA LEU A 183 3.36 -8.97 -10.34
C LEU A 183 4.44 -9.96 -9.88
N LEU A 184 4.97 -10.78 -10.80
CA LEU A 184 5.94 -11.83 -10.49
C LEU A 184 7.19 -11.29 -9.78
N PRO A 185 7.89 -10.26 -10.25
CA PRO A 185 9.08 -9.74 -9.56
C PRO A 185 8.75 -9.20 -8.17
N ILE A 186 7.57 -8.58 -7.98
CA ILE A 186 7.14 -8.06 -6.68
C ILE A 186 6.87 -9.20 -5.70
N VAL A 187 6.18 -10.26 -6.14
CA VAL A 187 5.91 -11.45 -5.33
C VAL A 187 7.21 -12.11 -4.90
N LEU A 188 8.17 -12.26 -5.82
CA LEU A 188 9.48 -12.84 -5.52
C LEU A 188 10.27 -11.98 -4.54
N SER A 189 10.30 -10.66 -4.72
CA SER A 189 10.99 -9.73 -3.82
C SER A 189 10.45 -9.79 -2.40
N GLU A 190 9.12 -9.85 -2.24
CA GLU A 190 8.51 -10.01 -0.92
C GLU A 190 8.73 -11.42 -0.34
N ASN A 191 8.91 -12.45 -1.17
CA ASN A 191 9.32 -13.78 -0.72
C ASN A 191 10.79 -13.80 -0.24
N GLU A 192 11.69 -13.11 -0.93
CA GLU A 192 13.10 -13.04 -0.52
C GLU A 192 13.30 -12.38 0.84
N LYS A 193 12.50 -11.34 1.15
CA LYS A 193 12.50 -10.74 2.50
C LYS A 193 12.11 -11.77 3.56
N ILE A 194 11.05 -12.53 3.30
CA ILE A 194 10.58 -13.58 4.21
C ILE A 194 11.65 -14.66 4.38
N ILE A 195 12.30 -15.10 3.29
CA ILE A 195 13.38 -16.10 3.34
C ILE A 195 14.58 -15.57 4.13
N THR A 196 14.93 -14.30 3.97
CA THR A 196 16.02 -13.67 4.72
C THR A 196 15.72 -13.68 6.22
N ASP A 197 14.51 -13.27 6.61
CA ASP A 197 14.06 -13.31 8.00
C ASP A 197 14.02 -14.76 8.53
N ARG A 198 13.55 -15.70 7.71
CA ARG A 198 13.51 -17.13 8.05
C ARG A 198 14.90 -17.71 8.28
N ARG A 199 15.89 -17.37 7.45
CA ARG A 199 17.30 -17.78 7.65
C ARG A 199 17.83 -17.26 8.98
N LYS A 200 17.58 -15.99 9.29
CA LYS A 200 17.94 -15.39 10.58
C LYS A 200 17.28 -16.14 11.75
N LEU A 201 15.99 -16.42 11.66
CA LEU A 201 15.24 -17.15 12.70
C LEU A 201 15.83 -18.55 12.94
N VAL A 202 16.13 -19.31 11.88
CA VAL A 202 16.75 -20.64 12.01
C VAL A 202 18.12 -20.54 12.67
N THR A 203 18.94 -19.56 12.30
CA THR A 203 20.24 -19.33 12.96
C THR A 203 20.07 -19.06 14.46
N ILE A 204 19.07 -18.25 14.84
CA ILE A 204 18.77 -17.96 16.25
C ILE A 204 18.32 -19.23 17.00
N ILE A 205 17.44 -20.04 16.40
CA ILE A 205 16.96 -21.29 16.97
C ILE A 205 18.11 -22.27 17.20
N ASN A 206 18.99 -22.45 16.20
CA ASN A 206 20.13 -23.38 16.25
C ASN A 206 21.16 -22.95 17.30
N ARG A 207 21.38 -21.65 17.46
CA ARG A 207 22.30 -21.10 18.48
C ARG A 207 21.78 -21.29 19.92
N LYS A 208 20.48 -21.54 20.09
CA LYS A 208 19.81 -21.65 21.41
C LYS A 208 20.00 -20.42 22.33
N SER A 209 20.38 -19.28 21.77
CA SER A 209 20.58 -18.02 22.49
C SER A 209 19.74 -16.92 21.88
N PHE A 210 18.71 -16.50 22.60
CA PHE A 210 17.71 -15.55 22.09
C PHE A 210 17.98 -14.11 22.55
N LYS A 211 18.78 -13.92 23.60
CA LYS A 211 18.98 -12.62 24.27
C LYS A 211 19.46 -11.53 23.32
N LYS A 212 20.42 -11.87 22.43
CA LYS A 212 21.00 -10.91 21.47
C LYS A 212 19.99 -10.41 20.42
N ASP A 213 18.99 -11.22 20.09
CA ASP A 213 17.99 -10.94 19.05
C ASP A 213 16.58 -10.76 19.62
N ALA A 214 16.47 -10.48 20.91
CA ALA A 214 15.18 -10.43 21.62
C ALA A 214 14.24 -9.35 21.03
N GLU A 215 14.75 -8.17 20.69
CA GLU A 215 13.99 -7.09 20.08
C GLU A 215 13.44 -7.51 18.72
N TRP A 216 14.29 -8.01 17.84
CA TRP A 216 13.87 -8.50 16.52
C TRP A 216 12.87 -9.66 16.62
N LEU A 217 13.07 -10.59 17.55
CA LEU A 217 12.13 -11.68 17.79
C LEU A 217 10.77 -11.16 18.25
N ASN A 218 10.75 -10.20 19.18
CA ASN A 218 9.51 -9.59 19.66
C ASN A 218 8.75 -8.88 18.53
N GLU A 219 9.45 -8.11 17.68
CA GLU A 219 8.87 -7.52 16.48
C GLU A 219 8.23 -8.59 15.58
N LYS A 220 8.96 -9.70 15.31
CA LYS A 220 8.45 -10.78 14.44
C LYS A 220 7.29 -11.55 15.10
N PHE A 221 7.33 -11.79 16.41
CA PHE A 221 6.19 -12.40 17.10
C PHE A 221 4.92 -11.54 16.99
N GLN A 222 5.04 -10.25 17.11
CA GLN A 222 3.91 -9.32 16.90
C GLN A 222 3.46 -9.33 15.45
N GLN A 223 4.37 -9.16 14.48
CA GLN A 223 4.08 -9.14 13.06
C GLN A 223 3.34 -10.40 12.60
N TYR A 224 3.79 -11.59 13.07
CA TYR A 224 3.21 -12.87 12.71
C TYR A 224 2.14 -13.38 13.71
N LYS A 225 1.73 -12.55 14.67
CA LYS A 225 0.70 -12.87 15.67
C LYS A 225 0.99 -14.20 16.39
N VAL A 226 2.21 -14.38 16.87
CA VAL A 226 2.64 -15.53 17.68
C VAL A 226 2.39 -15.22 19.15
N LYS A 227 1.47 -15.96 19.79
CA LYS A 227 0.98 -15.60 21.13
C LYS A 227 1.96 -15.90 22.27
N ASN A 228 2.69 -17.01 22.19
CA ASN A 228 3.51 -17.53 23.29
C ASN A 228 5.02 -17.34 23.06
N ASN A 229 5.41 -16.38 22.24
CA ASN A 229 6.81 -16.12 21.86
C ASN A 229 7.55 -17.42 21.44
N ASN A 230 6.85 -18.32 20.76
CA ASN A 230 7.37 -19.62 20.35
C ASN A 230 8.08 -19.53 18.98
N PRO A 231 9.41 -19.66 18.91
CA PRO A 231 10.14 -19.56 17.64
C PRO A 231 9.78 -20.66 16.62
N LYS A 232 9.33 -21.83 17.07
CA LYS A 232 8.86 -22.91 16.19
C LYS A 232 7.53 -22.54 15.51
N GLU A 233 6.60 -21.95 16.26
CA GLU A 233 5.35 -21.42 15.69
C GLU A 233 5.65 -20.29 14.70
N LEU A 234 6.56 -19.38 15.07
CA LEU A 234 7.01 -18.32 14.18
C LEU A 234 7.59 -18.89 12.88
N LEU A 235 8.39 -19.96 12.94
CA LEU A 235 8.95 -20.61 11.77
C LEU A 235 7.88 -21.20 10.83
N VAL A 236 6.77 -21.71 11.36
CA VAL A 236 5.63 -22.19 10.55
C VAL A 236 4.90 -21.05 9.87
N LYS A 237 4.73 -19.94 10.58
CA LYS A 237 4.02 -18.74 10.07
C LYS A 237 4.88 -17.92 9.09
N MET A 238 6.16 -17.75 9.40
CA MET A 238 7.11 -16.95 8.61
C MET A 238 7.62 -17.77 7.41
N ASP A 239 6.80 -17.89 6.37
CA ASP A 239 7.21 -18.58 5.15
C ASP A 239 6.57 -17.95 3.89
N ILE A 240 7.13 -18.29 2.73
CA ILE A 240 6.72 -17.72 1.44
C ILE A 240 5.32 -18.15 1.05
N ILE A 241 4.71 -17.35 0.17
CA ILE A 241 3.55 -17.77 -0.62
C ILE A 241 4.04 -18.03 -2.05
N PRO A 242 3.77 -19.21 -2.63
CA PRO A 242 4.22 -19.55 -3.97
C PRO A 242 3.75 -18.52 -5.00
N PRO A 243 4.59 -18.12 -5.96
CA PRO A 243 4.20 -17.18 -7.00
C PRO A 243 2.96 -17.61 -7.77
N SER A 244 2.83 -18.90 -8.12
CA SER A 244 1.65 -19.41 -8.82
C SER A 244 0.35 -19.12 -8.09
N LEU A 245 0.30 -19.36 -6.78
CA LEU A 245 -0.89 -19.10 -5.96
C LEU A 245 -1.15 -17.60 -5.81
N ALA A 246 -0.11 -16.82 -5.52
CA ALA A 246 -0.25 -15.37 -5.33
C ALA A 246 -0.76 -14.68 -6.61
N ILE A 247 -0.21 -15.04 -7.77
CA ILE A 247 -0.62 -14.50 -9.06
C ILE A 247 -2.05 -14.95 -9.42
N ALA A 248 -2.39 -16.22 -9.18
CA ALA A 248 -3.73 -16.73 -9.45
C ALA A 248 -4.81 -16.02 -8.61
N GLN A 249 -4.56 -15.84 -7.30
CA GLN A 249 -5.49 -15.10 -6.43
C GLN A 249 -5.60 -13.63 -6.86
N ALA A 250 -4.49 -12.96 -7.13
CA ALA A 250 -4.52 -11.59 -7.63
C ALA A 250 -5.28 -11.47 -8.96
N ALA A 251 -5.08 -12.40 -9.90
CA ALA A 251 -5.78 -12.42 -11.17
C ALA A 251 -7.29 -12.64 -11.00
N TYR A 252 -7.68 -13.57 -10.12
CA TYR A 252 -9.08 -13.87 -9.83
C TYR A 252 -9.81 -12.67 -9.19
N GLU A 253 -9.22 -12.09 -8.13
CA GLU A 253 -9.81 -10.99 -7.36
C GLU A 253 -9.87 -9.67 -8.14
N SER A 254 -8.91 -9.42 -9.02
CA SER A 254 -8.80 -8.15 -9.74
C SER A 254 -9.27 -8.20 -11.20
N GLY A 255 -9.72 -9.37 -11.69
CA GLY A 255 -10.02 -9.56 -13.11
C GLY A 255 -8.79 -9.30 -13.99
N TRP A 256 -7.63 -9.84 -13.61
CA TRP A 256 -6.36 -9.58 -14.29
C TRP A 256 -5.97 -8.08 -14.29
N GLY A 257 -6.27 -7.39 -13.19
CA GLY A 257 -5.92 -6.00 -12.97
C GLY A 257 -6.89 -4.99 -13.61
N THR A 258 -8.03 -5.43 -14.15
CA THR A 258 -9.00 -4.52 -14.80
C THR A 258 -10.01 -3.92 -13.85
N SER A 259 -10.12 -4.43 -12.61
CA SER A 259 -11.05 -3.89 -11.63
C SER A 259 -10.68 -2.47 -11.22
N ARG A 260 -11.69 -1.64 -10.93
CA ARG A 260 -11.51 -0.29 -10.40
C ARG A 260 -10.61 -0.27 -9.15
N PHE A 261 -10.78 -1.27 -8.27
CA PHE A 261 -9.98 -1.38 -7.04
C PHE A 261 -8.49 -1.65 -7.31
N ALA A 262 -8.18 -2.45 -8.34
CA ALA A 262 -6.80 -2.69 -8.76
C ALA A 262 -6.16 -1.42 -9.33
N ILE A 263 -6.88 -0.72 -10.20
CA ILE A 263 -6.42 0.46 -10.94
C ILE A 263 -6.23 1.66 -9.99
N GLU A 264 -7.25 2.01 -9.20
CA GLU A 264 -7.23 3.22 -8.37
C GLU A 264 -6.56 3.00 -7.00
N GLY A 265 -6.60 1.74 -6.49
CA GLY A 265 -6.18 1.42 -5.14
C GLY A 265 -5.04 0.42 -5.02
N ASN A 266 -4.48 -0.11 -6.12
CA ASN A 266 -3.55 -1.24 -6.11
C ASN A 266 -4.09 -2.45 -5.30
N ALA A 267 -5.40 -2.58 -5.16
CA ALA A 267 -6.08 -3.59 -4.35
C ALA A 267 -6.27 -4.88 -5.14
N LEU A 268 -5.16 -5.59 -5.40
CA LEU A 268 -5.16 -6.77 -6.27
C LEU A 268 -5.76 -8.03 -5.63
N PHE A 269 -5.95 -8.05 -4.31
CA PHE A 269 -6.31 -9.25 -3.55
C PHE A 269 -7.66 -9.15 -2.82
N GLY A 270 -8.48 -8.14 -3.12
CA GLY A 270 -9.80 -7.96 -2.51
C GLY A 270 -9.79 -7.82 -0.98
N GLN A 271 -8.70 -7.30 -0.41
CA GLN A 271 -8.53 -7.18 1.04
C GLN A 271 -9.46 -6.11 1.61
N TRP A 272 -10.14 -6.43 2.70
CA TRP A 272 -11.06 -5.53 3.37
C TRP A 272 -10.36 -4.69 4.43
N SER A 273 -10.76 -3.42 4.53
CA SER A 273 -10.51 -2.53 5.67
C SER A 273 -11.80 -2.31 6.45
N TRP A 274 -11.69 -2.41 7.78
CA TRP A 274 -12.77 -2.08 8.71
C TRP A 274 -12.61 -0.68 9.29
N LYS A 275 -11.59 0.04 8.84
CA LYS A 275 -11.27 1.38 9.26
C LYS A 275 -11.96 2.36 8.32
N GLU A 276 -12.85 3.17 8.84
CA GLU A 276 -13.60 4.15 8.06
C GLU A 276 -12.64 5.13 7.34
N ASN A 277 -12.87 5.37 6.07
CA ASN A 277 -12.10 6.27 5.20
C ASN A 277 -10.64 5.84 4.93
N ASP A 278 -10.31 4.56 5.11
CA ASP A 278 -8.96 4.00 4.84
C ASP A 278 -8.91 3.16 3.56
N GLY A 279 -10.06 3.03 2.87
CA GLY A 279 -10.21 2.20 1.68
C GLY A 279 -11.06 2.84 0.58
N MET A 280 -11.60 1.97 -0.28
CA MET A 280 -12.49 2.30 -1.38
C MET A 280 -13.84 1.63 -1.12
N ILE A 281 -14.92 2.39 -1.27
CA ILE A 281 -16.27 1.89 -1.07
C ILE A 281 -16.68 1.04 -2.28
N PRO A 282 -17.11 -0.23 -2.07
CA PRO A 282 -17.74 -1.03 -3.13
C PRO A 282 -19.05 -0.36 -3.59
N GLU A 283 -19.30 -0.37 -4.91
CA GLU A 283 -20.54 0.20 -5.47
C GLU A 283 -21.78 -0.58 -5.02
N ASP A 284 -21.65 -1.90 -4.87
CA ASP A 284 -22.73 -2.81 -4.44
C ASP A 284 -22.79 -3.00 -2.91
N ARG A 285 -22.18 -2.10 -2.13
CA ARG A 285 -22.21 -2.22 -0.68
C ARG A 285 -23.63 -2.05 -0.16
N GLY A 286 -24.16 -3.09 0.50
CA GLY A 286 -25.50 -3.08 1.10
C GLY A 286 -25.66 -2.00 2.17
N GLY A 287 -26.87 -1.46 2.30
CA GLY A 287 -27.16 -0.44 3.31
C GLY A 287 -26.87 -0.99 4.72
N GLY A 288 -25.95 -0.34 5.45
CA GLY A 288 -25.54 -0.74 6.79
C GLY A 288 -24.21 -1.48 6.89
N GLU A 289 -23.63 -1.94 5.78
CA GLU A 289 -22.30 -2.52 5.78
C GLU A 289 -21.23 -1.42 5.88
N LYS A 290 -20.16 -1.65 6.68
CA LYS A 290 -19.12 -0.65 6.94
C LYS A 290 -17.76 -0.99 6.34
N HIS A 291 -17.65 -2.17 5.69
CA HIS A 291 -16.38 -2.59 5.11
C HIS A 291 -16.03 -1.78 3.85
N GLU A 292 -14.74 -1.52 3.69
CA GLU A 292 -14.14 -0.89 2.52
C GLU A 292 -13.08 -1.83 1.94
N ILE A 293 -12.77 -1.70 0.65
CA ILE A 293 -11.62 -2.39 0.06
C ILE A 293 -10.36 -1.58 0.35
N SER A 294 -9.37 -2.22 0.96
CA SER A 294 -8.11 -1.58 1.34
C SER A 294 -7.43 -0.92 0.14
N LYS A 295 -6.95 0.30 0.31
CA LYS A 295 -6.17 1.03 -0.69
C LYS A 295 -4.70 1.02 -0.33
N PHE A 296 -3.83 0.78 -1.30
CA PHE A 296 -2.38 0.71 -1.10
C PHE A 296 -1.65 1.76 -1.95
N ASN A 297 -0.70 2.45 -1.35
CA ASN A 297 0.12 3.43 -2.07
C ASN A 297 1.04 2.79 -3.12
N GLN A 298 1.39 1.52 -2.92
CA GLN A 298 2.21 0.73 -3.84
C GLN A 298 1.70 -0.71 -3.91
N ILE A 299 1.84 -1.35 -5.08
CA ILE A 299 1.50 -2.77 -5.30
C ILE A 299 2.17 -3.69 -4.27
N ARG A 300 3.44 -3.42 -3.93
CA ARG A 300 4.18 -4.23 -2.97
C ARG A 300 3.53 -4.30 -1.59
N TYR A 301 2.85 -3.23 -1.16
CA TYR A 301 2.13 -3.24 0.12
C TYR A 301 0.89 -4.12 0.07
N ALA A 302 0.19 -4.16 -1.06
CA ALA A 302 -0.91 -5.10 -1.26
C ALA A 302 -0.42 -6.56 -1.20
N VAL A 303 0.70 -6.85 -1.88
CA VAL A 303 1.34 -8.19 -1.87
C VAL A 303 1.82 -8.55 -0.46
N SER A 304 2.45 -7.62 0.26
CA SER A 304 2.93 -7.84 1.63
C SER A 304 1.77 -8.10 2.60
N ALA A 305 0.71 -7.30 2.53
CA ALA A 305 -0.49 -7.45 3.35
C ALA A 305 -1.22 -8.78 3.06
N TYR A 306 -1.35 -9.17 1.78
CA TYR A 306 -1.89 -10.46 1.36
C TYR A 306 -1.08 -11.62 1.96
N LYS A 307 0.24 -11.61 1.84
CA LYS A 307 1.10 -12.65 2.42
C LYS A 307 0.99 -12.70 3.93
N ASN A 308 0.95 -11.55 4.59
CA ASN A 308 0.76 -11.48 6.03
C ASN A 308 -0.58 -12.08 6.47
N ASN A 309 -1.65 -11.86 5.71
CA ASN A 309 -2.96 -12.46 5.97
C ASN A 309 -2.89 -13.99 5.95
N LEU A 310 -2.38 -14.61 4.87
CA LEU A 310 -2.24 -16.06 4.79
C LEU A 310 -1.29 -16.62 5.87
N ASN A 311 -0.29 -15.86 6.25
CA ASN A 311 0.70 -16.25 7.25
C ASN A 311 0.19 -16.14 8.70
N THR A 312 -0.84 -15.31 8.97
CA THR A 312 -1.23 -15.01 10.36
C THR A 312 -2.67 -15.35 10.70
N HIS A 313 -3.60 -15.23 9.75
CA HIS A 313 -5.03 -15.40 10.04
C HIS A 313 -5.37 -16.86 10.35
N ALA A 314 -6.27 -17.07 11.32
CA ALA A 314 -6.63 -18.42 11.80
C ALA A 314 -7.23 -19.31 10.71
N PHE A 315 -7.96 -18.74 9.74
CA PHE A 315 -8.57 -19.51 8.64
C PHE A 315 -7.55 -20.27 7.78
N TYR A 316 -6.28 -19.84 7.77
CA TYR A 316 -5.23 -20.44 6.94
C TYR A 316 -4.26 -21.31 7.73
N GLU A 317 -4.69 -21.87 8.86
CA GLU A 317 -3.86 -22.78 9.67
C GLU A 317 -3.50 -24.04 8.88
N GLU A 318 -4.48 -24.67 8.22
CA GLU A 318 -4.25 -25.87 7.38
C GLU A 318 -3.35 -25.57 6.18
N PHE A 319 -3.51 -24.41 5.57
CA PHE A 319 -2.58 -23.91 4.55
C PHE A 319 -1.12 -23.89 5.06
N ARG A 320 -0.90 -23.36 6.25
CA ARG A 320 0.44 -23.28 6.85
C ARG A 320 0.98 -24.66 7.24
N LYS A 321 0.12 -25.56 7.73
CA LYS A 321 0.49 -26.94 8.04
C LYS A 321 0.94 -27.69 6.76
N GLU A 322 0.16 -27.59 5.69
CA GLU A 322 0.52 -28.23 4.42
C GLU A 322 1.81 -27.64 3.84
N ARG A 323 1.99 -26.33 3.90
CA ARG A 323 3.23 -25.66 3.48
C ARG A 323 4.43 -26.15 4.30
N ALA A 324 4.27 -26.31 5.60
CA ALA A 324 5.32 -26.84 6.47
C ALA A 324 5.66 -28.30 6.15
N LYS A 325 4.68 -29.14 5.78
CA LYS A 325 4.92 -30.51 5.28
C LYS A 325 5.75 -30.49 3.98
N GLN A 326 5.41 -29.63 3.03
CA GLN A 326 6.18 -29.48 1.79
C GLN A 326 7.63 -29.06 2.05
N ARG A 327 7.89 -28.29 3.10
CA ARG A 327 9.26 -27.98 3.55
C ARG A 327 10.04 -29.24 3.98
N ALA A 328 9.40 -30.22 4.59
CA ALA A 328 10.03 -31.47 5.06
C ALA A 328 11.37 -31.21 5.79
N GLY A 329 11.39 -30.23 6.70
CA GLY A 329 12.59 -29.83 7.45
C GLY A 329 13.60 -28.97 6.67
N ARG A 330 13.41 -28.75 5.38
CA ARG A 330 14.31 -27.89 4.59
C ARG A 330 14.02 -26.41 4.86
N LEU A 331 15.06 -25.63 5.00
CA LEU A 331 14.97 -24.19 5.22
C LEU A 331 14.43 -23.46 3.97
N ILE A 332 14.94 -23.84 2.82
CA ILE A 332 14.67 -23.25 1.50
C ILE A 332 14.29 -24.40 0.54
N GLY A 333 13.61 -24.07 -0.52
CA GLY A 333 13.18 -24.97 -1.58
C GLY A 333 11.86 -24.50 -2.16
N SER A 334 11.50 -25.00 -3.31
CA SER A 334 10.23 -24.69 -3.94
C SER A 334 9.06 -25.24 -3.11
N ILE A 335 8.00 -24.45 -3.02
CA ILE A 335 6.71 -24.85 -2.46
C ILE A 335 5.72 -24.80 -3.60
N SER A 336 4.95 -25.87 -3.79
CA SER A 336 3.97 -25.96 -4.86
C SER A 336 2.69 -25.19 -4.49
N GLY A 337 2.37 -24.17 -5.25
CA GLY A 337 1.11 -23.45 -5.10
C GLY A 337 -0.08 -24.31 -5.49
N THR A 338 0.07 -25.21 -6.46
CA THR A 338 -0.96 -26.17 -6.88
C THR A 338 -1.43 -27.09 -5.75
N LYS A 339 -0.52 -27.47 -4.85
CA LYS A 339 -0.87 -28.25 -3.64
C LYS A 339 -1.49 -27.39 -2.55
N LEU A 340 -1.10 -26.11 -2.47
CA LEU A 340 -1.60 -25.21 -1.44
C LEU A 340 -2.96 -24.59 -1.77
N VAL A 341 -3.34 -24.55 -3.04
CA VAL A 341 -4.61 -23.93 -3.47
C VAL A 341 -5.85 -24.57 -2.82
N GLU A 342 -5.80 -25.85 -2.47
CA GLU A 342 -6.88 -26.54 -1.75
C GLU A 342 -7.19 -25.91 -0.38
N HIS A 343 -6.21 -25.29 0.24
CA HIS A 343 -6.31 -24.78 1.60
C HIS A 343 -6.66 -23.28 1.67
N VAL A 344 -7.05 -22.66 0.56
CA VAL A 344 -7.52 -21.27 0.53
C VAL A 344 -9.03 -21.13 0.26
N HIS A 345 -9.80 -22.19 0.42
CA HIS A 345 -11.26 -22.19 0.23
C HIS A 345 -11.98 -21.14 1.11
N LYS A 346 -11.44 -20.81 2.29
CA LYS A 346 -11.99 -19.78 3.18
C LYS A 346 -11.63 -18.34 2.78
N TYR A 347 -10.92 -18.15 1.67
CA TYR A 347 -10.60 -16.81 1.17
C TYR A 347 -11.82 -16.13 0.55
N SER A 348 -12.71 -16.93 -0.04
CA SER A 348 -13.95 -16.46 -0.65
C SER A 348 -15.15 -17.24 -0.11
N ILE A 349 -16.31 -16.58 -0.05
CA ILE A 349 -17.60 -17.22 0.28
C ILE A 349 -17.96 -18.32 -0.70
N ARG A 350 -17.36 -18.34 -1.91
CA ARG A 350 -17.55 -19.36 -2.95
C ARG A 350 -16.91 -20.71 -2.58
N GLY A 351 -16.07 -20.76 -1.53
CA GLY A 351 -15.50 -22.01 -1.04
C GLY A 351 -14.76 -22.82 -2.10
N ASN A 352 -15.26 -24.02 -2.41
CA ASN A 352 -14.62 -24.91 -3.39
C ASN A 352 -14.66 -24.39 -4.83
N ASP A 353 -15.69 -23.66 -5.25
CA ASP A 353 -15.75 -23.08 -6.59
C ASP A 353 -14.64 -22.05 -6.80
N TYR A 354 -14.28 -21.33 -5.74
CA TYR A 354 -13.12 -20.45 -5.73
C TYR A 354 -11.82 -21.23 -5.96
N VAL A 355 -11.63 -22.33 -5.25
CA VAL A 355 -10.46 -23.22 -5.42
C VAL A 355 -10.37 -23.75 -6.83
N LEU A 356 -11.49 -24.23 -7.41
CA LEU A 356 -11.54 -24.70 -8.80
C LEU A 356 -11.19 -23.58 -9.80
N GLY A 357 -11.68 -22.37 -9.57
CA GLY A 357 -11.33 -21.21 -10.38
C GLY A 357 -9.83 -20.90 -10.34
N LEU A 358 -9.20 -20.93 -9.16
CA LEU A 358 -7.77 -20.72 -9.00
C LEU A 358 -6.93 -21.82 -9.67
N LYS A 359 -7.33 -23.10 -9.53
CA LYS A 359 -6.65 -24.22 -10.21
C LYS A 359 -6.66 -24.03 -11.72
N LYS A 360 -7.84 -23.67 -12.28
CA LYS A 360 -7.97 -23.38 -13.70
C LYS A 360 -7.06 -22.23 -14.16
N ILE A 361 -6.95 -21.16 -13.37
CA ILE A 361 -6.03 -20.04 -13.68
C ILE A 361 -4.58 -20.51 -13.65
N ILE A 362 -4.18 -21.27 -12.62
CA ILE A 362 -2.81 -21.79 -12.49
C ILE A 362 -2.47 -22.67 -13.70
N GLU A 363 -3.34 -23.61 -14.05
CA GLU A 363 -3.13 -24.57 -15.13
C GLU A 363 -3.10 -23.89 -16.50
N GLN A 364 -4.13 -23.11 -16.84
CA GLN A 364 -4.25 -22.46 -18.15
C GLN A 364 -3.14 -21.45 -18.47
N ASN A 365 -2.49 -20.91 -17.44
CA ASN A 365 -1.42 -19.93 -17.61
C ASN A 365 -0.05 -20.48 -17.18
N SER A 366 0.07 -21.80 -16.92
CA SER A 366 1.30 -22.48 -16.50
C SER A 366 2.02 -21.75 -15.36
N LEU A 367 1.24 -21.24 -14.38
CA LEU A 367 1.79 -20.42 -13.29
C LEU A 367 2.68 -21.21 -12.35
N GLN A 368 2.49 -22.56 -12.24
CA GLN A 368 3.31 -23.46 -11.42
C GLN A 368 4.79 -23.40 -11.80
N ASP A 369 5.12 -23.03 -13.03
CA ASP A 369 6.51 -22.92 -13.50
C ASP A 369 7.26 -21.80 -12.73
N PHE A 370 6.54 -20.79 -12.29
CA PHE A 370 7.10 -19.67 -11.52
C PHE A 370 7.37 -19.99 -10.04
N ASP A 371 6.97 -21.16 -9.53
CA ASP A 371 7.25 -21.53 -8.14
C ASP A 371 8.73 -21.86 -7.87
N LYS A 372 9.54 -22.01 -8.93
CA LYS A 372 10.98 -22.36 -8.86
C LYS A 372 11.90 -21.22 -9.31
N VAL A 373 11.35 -20.14 -9.83
CA VAL A 373 12.16 -19.05 -10.39
C VAL A 373 12.67 -18.11 -9.28
N ASN A 374 13.76 -17.41 -9.58
CA ASN A 374 14.39 -16.46 -8.67
C ASN A 374 14.52 -15.09 -9.35
N LEU A 375 14.67 -14.04 -8.53
CA LEU A 375 15.05 -12.73 -9.04
C LEU A 375 16.48 -12.71 -9.55
N LEU A 376 16.74 -11.85 -10.52
CA LEU A 376 18.09 -11.55 -10.97
C LEU A 376 18.91 -10.99 -9.80
N VAL A 377 19.95 -11.73 -9.39
CA VAL A 377 20.85 -11.26 -8.33
C VAL A 377 21.73 -10.15 -8.90
N LYS A 378 21.74 -8.98 -8.26
CA LYS A 378 22.78 -7.98 -8.53
C LYS A 378 24.14 -8.64 -8.25
N LYS A 379 24.96 -8.82 -9.25
CA LYS A 379 26.41 -9.00 -9.00
C LYS A 379 26.85 -7.71 -8.32
N SER A 380 27.24 -7.78 -7.05
CA SER A 380 27.95 -6.69 -6.39
C SER A 380 29.13 -6.37 -7.31
N GLY A 381 29.11 -5.20 -7.93
CA GLY A 381 30.17 -4.78 -8.83
C GLY A 381 31.49 -4.90 -8.10
N SER A 382 32.41 -5.60 -8.68
CA SER A 382 33.84 -5.34 -8.48
C SER A 382 34.04 -3.86 -8.79
N ILE A 383 34.29 -3.08 -7.76
CA ILE A 383 34.89 -1.75 -7.85
C ILE A 383 36.31 -1.92 -8.39
#